data_0f1474a71459fc1a0588aa42e6713731
#
_entry.id   0f1474a71459fc1a0588aa42e6713731
#
_cell.length_a   1.000
_cell.length_b   1.000
_cell.length_c   1.000
_cell.angle_alpha   90.00
_cell.angle_beta   90.00
_cell.angle_gamma   90.00
#
_symmetry.space_group_name_H-M   'P 1'
#
loop_
_entity.id
_entity.type
_entity.pdbx_description
1 polymer ?
#
loop_
_entity_poly.entity_id
_entity_poly.type
_entity_poly.pdbx_seq_one_letter_code
_entity_poly.pdbx_strand_id
1 'polypeptide(L)'
;MTPSADTNYSATPLTSRELYIRLLGYVRPYWRTFALAILFMAIAAATEPVFPALMKPLLDNGFGGKTTGVYNPWILPLIIVGVFLLRGVFGFCADYALAWVSNKVVLDLRNDMFKRLVQLPTSFFDNQSSGAVMSRIAYDVTGVTGAATSVLTILIKDTLAVVGLLAWMFYLNWMLTLIALAMIPAIALAVISFSKRLRATSRGVQRAMGEIMHVLEESIEAHKVVKGIGNPTA
;
A
#
# COMPACT_ATOMS: atom_id res chain seq x y z
N MET A 1 -3.36 4.30 -54.26
CA MET A 1 -4.51 4.01 -53.38
C MET A 1 -4.09 2.87 -52.47
N THR A 2 -3.56 3.18 -51.29
CA THR A 2 -3.21 2.22 -50.23
C THR A 2 -4.25 2.34 -49.14
N PRO A 3 -4.90 1.26 -48.67
CA PRO A 3 -5.86 1.37 -47.58
C PRO A 3 -5.09 1.54 -46.29
N SER A 4 -5.35 2.66 -45.63
CA SER A 4 -4.94 2.95 -44.26
C SER A 4 -5.60 1.95 -43.32
N ALA A 5 -4.83 1.01 -42.78
CA ALA A 5 -5.25 0.12 -41.71
C ALA A 5 -5.21 0.93 -40.41
N ASP A 6 -6.26 1.68 -40.13
CA ASP A 6 -6.56 2.22 -38.81
C ASP A 6 -6.95 1.05 -37.88
N THR A 7 -5.97 0.34 -37.38
CA THR A 7 -6.19 -0.53 -36.22
C THR A 7 -6.22 0.33 -34.95
N ASN A 8 -7.35 0.99 -34.76
CA ASN A 8 -7.74 1.50 -33.45
C ASN A 8 -7.85 0.33 -32.47
N TYR A 9 -6.72 -0.05 -31.83
CA TYR A 9 -6.73 -0.81 -30.59
C TYR A 9 -7.21 0.12 -29.47
N SER A 10 -8.48 0.48 -29.52
CA SER A 10 -9.21 1.03 -28.38
C SER A 10 -9.38 -0.10 -27.37
N ALA A 11 -8.30 -0.43 -26.64
CA ALA A 11 -8.43 -1.20 -25.41
C ALA A 11 -9.34 -0.39 -24.50
N THR A 12 -10.62 -0.77 -24.41
CA THR A 12 -11.54 -0.25 -23.39
C THR A 12 -10.82 -0.32 -22.06
N PRO A 13 -10.69 0.80 -21.32
CA PRO A 13 -10.01 0.78 -20.04
C PRO A 13 -10.74 -0.22 -19.15
N LEU A 14 -10.05 -1.30 -18.82
CA LEU A 14 -10.59 -2.32 -17.93
C LEU A 14 -10.98 -1.65 -16.62
N THR A 15 -12.22 -1.84 -16.20
CA THR A 15 -12.69 -1.34 -14.91
C THR A 15 -11.81 -1.92 -13.80
N SER A 16 -11.46 -1.11 -12.80
CA SER A 16 -10.62 -1.55 -11.67
C SER A 16 -11.08 -2.89 -11.09
N ARG A 17 -12.38 -3.16 -11.06
CA ARG A 17 -12.98 -4.43 -10.62
C ARG A 17 -12.56 -5.62 -11.49
N GLU A 18 -12.53 -5.47 -12.81
CA GLU A 18 -12.12 -6.53 -13.74
C GLU A 18 -10.64 -6.86 -13.60
N LEU A 19 -9.80 -5.86 -13.34
CA LEU A 19 -8.39 -6.04 -13.02
C LEU A 19 -8.20 -6.86 -11.74
N TYR A 20 -8.94 -6.55 -10.68
CA TYR A 20 -8.90 -7.32 -9.43
C TYR A 20 -9.36 -8.76 -9.61
N ILE A 21 -10.43 -9.00 -10.36
CA ILE A 21 -10.93 -10.35 -10.61
C ILE A 21 -9.91 -11.18 -11.41
N ARG A 22 -9.24 -10.58 -12.41
CA ARG A 22 -8.17 -11.25 -13.16
C ARG A 22 -6.97 -11.57 -12.29
N LEU A 23 -6.54 -10.64 -11.44
CA LEU A 23 -5.45 -10.89 -10.48
C LEU A 23 -5.79 -11.99 -9.48
N LEU A 24 -7.03 -12.03 -8.97
CA LEU A 24 -7.52 -13.13 -8.13
C LEU A 24 -7.48 -14.49 -8.86
N GLY A 25 -7.68 -14.51 -10.18
CA GLY A 25 -7.52 -15.70 -11.00
C GLY A 25 -6.11 -16.30 -10.91
N TYR A 26 -5.06 -15.45 -10.88
CA TYR A 26 -3.68 -15.89 -10.72
C TYR A 26 -3.34 -16.34 -9.29
N VAL A 27 -4.10 -15.92 -8.28
CA VAL A 27 -3.97 -16.37 -6.89
C VAL A 27 -4.59 -17.76 -6.69
N ARG A 28 -5.55 -18.17 -7.53
CA ARG A 28 -6.28 -19.42 -7.42
C ARG A 28 -5.39 -20.69 -7.29
N PRO A 29 -4.29 -20.85 -8.02
CA PRO A 29 -3.39 -22.00 -7.83
C PRO A 29 -2.76 -22.06 -6.42
N TYR A 30 -2.58 -20.89 -5.80
CA TYR A 30 -1.90 -20.70 -4.50
C TYR A 30 -2.87 -20.46 -3.34
N TRP A 31 -4.15 -20.81 -3.51
CA TRP A 31 -5.22 -20.51 -2.54
C TRP A 31 -4.94 -21.03 -1.13
N ARG A 32 -4.23 -22.17 -1.01
CA ARG A 32 -3.87 -22.76 0.30
C ARG A 32 -2.92 -21.86 1.08
N THR A 33 -1.85 -21.39 0.44
CA THR A 33 -0.88 -20.49 1.07
C THR A 33 -1.52 -19.12 1.34
N PHE A 34 -2.40 -18.66 0.44
CA PHE A 34 -3.15 -17.43 0.62
C PHE A 34 -4.14 -17.53 1.79
N ALA A 35 -4.88 -18.63 1.92
CA ALA A 35 -5.78 -18.87 3.06
C ALA A 35 -4.99 -18.96 4.38
N LEU A 36 -3.80 -19.57 4.37
CA LEU A 36 -2.91 -19.62 5.53
C LEU A 36 -2.42 -18.22 5.93
N ALA A 37 -2.08 -17.37 4.95
CA ALA A 37 -1.73 -15.99 5.22
C ALA A 37 -2.88 -15.21 5.89
N ILE A 38 -4.11 -15.38 5.38
CA ILE A 38 -5.30 -14.77 5.97
C ILE A 38 -5.52 -15.27 7.40
N LEU A 39 -5.35 -16.57 7.65
CA LEU A 39 -5.48 -17.15 8.99
C LEU A 39 -4.46 -16.53 9.95
N PHE A 40 -3.19 -16.43 9.55
CA PHE A 40 -2.15 -15.80 10.37
C PHE A 40 -2.43 -14.30 10.60
N MET A 41 -2.93 -13.57 9.58
CA MET A 41 -3.37 -12.19 9.75
C MET A 41 -4.50 -12.08 10.77
N ALA A 42 -5.49 -12.97 10.71
CA ALA A 42 -6.61 -12.98 11.65
C ALA A 42 -6.13 -13.25 13.09
N ILE A 43 -5.22 -14.21 13.29
CA ILE A 43 -4.63 -14.48 14.60
C ILE A 43 -3.84 -13.27 15.10
N ALA A 44 -3.00 -12.67 14.26
CA ALA A 44 -2.25 -11.48 14.61
C ALA A 44 -3.17 -10.29 14.97
N ALA A 45 -4.25 -10.07 14.21
CA ALA A 45 -5.24 -9.04 14.50
C ALA A 45 -6.02 -9.30 15.80
N ALA A 46 -6.33 -10.56 16.11
CA ALA A 46 -7.00 -10.93 17.36
C ALA A 46 -6.14 -10.64 18.62
N THR A 47 -4.83 -10.51 18.47
CA THR A 47 -3.95 -10.09 19.57
C THR A 47 -3.94 -8.57 19.82
N GLU A 48 -4.49 -7.74 18.90
CA GLU A 48 -4.54 -6.27 19.04
C GLU A 48 -5.29 -5.83 20.32
N PRO A 49 -6.52 -6.31 20.60
CA PRO A 49 -7.26 -5.89 21.79
C PRO A 49 -6.66 -6.41 23.10
N VAL A 50 -5.78 -7.42 23.05
CA VAL A 50 -5.20 -8.04 24.25
C VAL A 50 -4.31 -7.05 25.01
N PHE A 51 -3.59 -6.17 24.30
CA PHE A 51 -2.72 -5.19 24.94
C PHE A 51 -3.50 -4.17 25.80
N PRO A 52 -4.53 -3.45 25.26
CA PRO A 52 -5.40 -2.61 26.11
C PRO A 52 -6.08 -3.39 27.24
N ALA A 53 -6.42 -4.68 26.99
CA ALA A 53 -7.03 -5.53 28.00
C ALA A 53 -6.10 -5.80 29.18
N LEU A 54 -4.82 -6.00 28.93
CA LEU A 54 -3.80 -6.23 29.96
C LEU A 54 -3.42 -4.94 30.73
N MET A 55 -3.65 -3.76 30.14
CA MET A 55 -3.36 -2.49 30.80
C MET A 55 -4.18 -2.28 32.08
N LYS A 56 -5.44 -2.71 32.09
CA LYS A 56 -6.31 -2.58 33.26
C LYS A 56 -5.75 -3.35 34.47
N PRO A 57 -5.50 -4.66 34.42
CA PRO A 57 -4.92 -5.39 35.53
C PRO A 57 -3.50 -4.92 35.91
N LEU A 58 -2.73 -4.39 34.95
CA LEU A 58 -1.42 -3.80 35.19
C LEU A 58 -1.51 -2.55 36.07
N LEU A 59 -2.44 -1.65 35.77
CA LEU A 59 -2.65 -0.41 36.53
C LEU A 59 -3.27 -0.69 37.90
N ASP A 60 -4.25 -1.58 37.96
CA ASP A 60 -4.99 -1.87 39.19
C ASP A 60 -4.12 -2.65 40.19
N ASN A 61 -3.31 -3.59 39.73
CA ASN A 61 -2.50 -4.47 40.60
C ASN A 61 -1.02 -4.05 40.72
N GLY A 62 -0.48 -3.35 39.68
CA GLY A 62 0.93 -2.94 39.65
C GLY A 62 1.19 -1.64 40.43
N PHE A 63 0.26 -0.69 40.40
CA PHE A 63 0.42 0.63 41.02
C PHE A 63 -0.57 0.88 42.18
N GLY A 64 -1.64 0.09 42.30
CA GLY A 64 -2.71 0.30 43.26
C GLY A 64 -2.40 -0.20 44.69
N GLY A 65 -1.23 -0.71 44.97
CA GLY A 65 -0.79 -1.12 46.34
C GLY A 65 -1.61 -2.25 46.99
N LYS A 66 -2.63 -2.77 46.31
CA LYS A 66 -3.41 -3.93 46.78
C LYS A 66 -2.79 -5.22 46.23
N THR A 67 -1.70 -5.63 46.80
CA THR A 67 -1.21 -7.00 46.65
C THR A 67 -2.20 -7.95 47.33
N THR A 68 -3.31 -8.25 46.68
CA THR A 68 -4.08 -9.44 46.99
C THR A 68 -3.22 -10.61 46.53
N GLY A 69 -2.62 -11.30 47.50
CA GLY A 69 -1.54 -12.26 47.50
C GLY A 69 -1.53 -13.44 46.53
N VAL A 70 -2.00 -13.33 45.32
CA VAL A 70 -2.09 -14.42 44.36
C VAL A 70 -1.33 -14.18 43.06
N TYR A 71 -0.90 -12.94 42.76
CA TYR A 71 -0.19 -12.64 41.51
C TYR A 71 1.30 -12.34 41.79
N ASN A 72 2.14 -13.26 41.37
CA ASN A 72 3.56 -13.03 41.26
C ASN A 72 3.83 -11.86 40.31
N PRO A 73 4.53 -10.79 40.73
CA PRO A 73 4.72 -9.58 39.93
C PRO A 73 5.39 -9.82 38.56
N TRP A 74 6.04 -10.96 38.39
CA TRP A 74 6.72 -11.36 37.16
C TRP A 74 5.80 -12.02 36.12
N ILE A 75 4.60 -12.47 36.49
CA ILE A 75 3.68 -13.16 35.57
C ILE A 75 3.14 -12.20 34.55
N LEU A 76 2.78 -10.98 34.94
CA LEU A 76 2.16 -10.00 34.05
C LEU A 76 3.13 -9.51 32.94
N PRO A 77 4.38 -9.11 33.25
CA PRO A 77 5.38 -8.82 32.23
C PRO A 77 5.65 -10.01 31.31
N LEU A 78 5.67 -11.22 31.83
CA LEU A 78 5.91 -12.45 31.06
C LEU A 78 4.75 -12.66 30.03
N ILE A 79 3.51 -12.49 30.47
CA ILE A 79 2.32 -12.58 29.58
C ILE A 79 2.41 -11.53 28.48
N ILE A 80 2.75 -10.28 28.80
CA ILE A 80 2.90 -9.21 27.82
C ILE A 80 3.95 -9.59 26.78
N VAL A 81 5.14 -10.00 27.22
CA VAL A 81 6.21 -10.44 26.32
C VAL A 81 5.76 -11.62 25.47
N GLY A 82 5.08 -12.60 26.06
CA GLY A 82 4.52 -13.75 25.35
C GLY A 82 3.53 -13.36 24.24
N VAL A 83 2.62 -12.44 24.53
CA VAL A 83 1.64 -11.93 23.55
C VAL A 83 2.36 -11.19 22.41
N PHE A 84 3.35 -10.35 22.71
CA PHE A 84 4.10 -9.66 21.68
C PHE A 84 4.94 -10.59 20.80
N LEU A 85 5.56 -11.61 21.40
CA LEU A 85 6.27 -12.65 20.66
C LEU A 85 5.33 -13.43 19.74
N LEU A 86 4.18 -13.85 20.27
CA LEU A 86 3.16 -14.55 19.50
C LEU A 86 2.69 -13.70 18.31
N ARG A 87 2.35 -12.43 18.56
CA ARG A 87 1.97 -11.47 17.54
C ARG A 87 3.06 -11.30 16.47
N GLY A 88 4.32 -11.14 16.90
CA GLY A 88 5.46 -11.00 15.99
C GLY A 88 5.63 -12.21 15.09
N VAL A 89 5.55 -13.42 15.66
CA VAL A 89 5.66 -14.67 14.89
C VAL A 89 4.53 -14.80 13.88
N PHE A 90 3.28 -14.62 14.31
CA PHE A 90 2.13 -14.74 13.39
C PHE A 90 2.10 -13.62 12.34
N GLY A 91 2.48 -12.39 12.72
CA GLY A 91 2.65 -11.28 11.78
C GLY A 91 3.70 -11.59 10.72
N PHE A 92 4.88 -12.03 11.14
CA PHE A 92 5.95 -12.44 10.22
C PHE A 92 5.51 -13.58 9.29
N CYS A 93 4.87 -14.63 9.82
CA CYS A 93 4.36 -15.74 9.01
C CYS A 93 3.32 -15.28 7.98
N ALA A 94 2.44 -14.35 8.38
CA ALA A 94 1.44 -13.77 7.49
C ALA A 94 2.08 -12.98 6.34
N ASP A 95 3.00 -12.07 6.68
CA ASP A 95 3.68 -11.23 5.71
C ASP A 95 4.56 -12.06 4.76
N TYR A 96 5.25 -13.08 5.28
CA TYR A 96 6.04 -14.02 4.48
C TYR A 96 5.17 -14.83 3.50
N ALA A 97 4.07 -15.41 3.99
CA ALA A 97 3.17 -16.19 3.17
C ALA A 97 2.54 -15.33 2.05
N LEU A 98 2.14 -14.10 2.38
CA LEU A 98 1.58 -13.16 1.41
C LEU A 98 2.63 -12.71 0.38
N ALA A 99 3.85 -12.40 0.81
CA ALA A 99 4.96 -12.05 -0.09
C ALA A 99 5.30 -13.21 -1.02
N TRP A 100 5.28 -14.44 -0.52
CA TRP A 100 5.52 -15.63 -1.33
C TRP A 100 4.46 -15.79 -2.42
N VAL A 101 3.16 -15.67 -2.09
CA VAL A 101 2.06 -15.70 -3.06
C VAL A 101 2.20 -14.58 -4.08
N SER A 102 2.48 -13.35 -3.63
CA SER A 102 2.68 -12.19 -4.49
C SER A 102 3.80 -12.42 -5.51
N ASN A 103 4.95 -12.91 -5.07
CA ASN A 103 6.08 -13.21 -5.95
C ASN A 103 5.76 -14.32 -6.97
N LYS A 104 4.98 -15.34 -6.59
CA LYS A 104 4.51 -16.37 -7.53
C LYS A 104 3.58 -15.80 -8.60
N VAL A 105 2.63 -14.96 -8.19
CA VAL A 105 1.72 -14.27 -9.12
C VAL A 105 2.50 -13.36 -10.07
N VAL A 106 3.51 -12.63 -9.60
CA VAL A 106 4.40 -11.81 -10.45
C VAL A 106 5.11 -12.69 -11.47
N LEU A 107 5.63 -13.84 -11.04
CA LEU A 107 6.32 -14.77 -11.94
C LEU A 107 5.39 -15.30 -13.03
N ASP A 108 4.18 -15.72 -12.67
CA ASP A 108 3.20 -16.24 -13.62
C ASP A 108 2.75 -15.17 -14.61
N LEU A 109 2.49 -13.94 -14.14
CA LEU A 109 2.16 -12.80 -14.99
C LEU A 109 3.30 -12.49 -15.98
N ARG A 110 4.56 -12.46 -15.51
CA ARG A 110 5.72 -12.23 -16.37
C ARG A 110 5.87 -13.31 -17.42
N ASN A 111 5.69 -14.57 -17.04
CA ASN A 111 5.73 -15.69 -17.97
C ASN A 111 4.65 -15.58 -19.06
N ASP A 112 3.43 -15.23 -18.68
CA ASP A 112 2.33 -15.08 -19.62
C ASP A 112 2.52 -13.87 -20.54
N MET A 113 3.03 -12.75 -20.01
CA MET A 113 3.39 -11.59 -20.81
C MET A 113 4.51 -11.93 -21.80
N PHE A 114 5.56 -12.64 -21.35
CA PHE A 114 6.66 -13.04 -22.20
C PHE A 114 6.20 -14.00 -23.32
N LYS A 115 5.39 -15.02 -23.00
CA LYS A 115 4.81 -15.91 -24.00
C LYS A 115 4.02 -15.15 -25.07
N ARG A 116 3.20 -14.18 -24.65
CA ARG A 116 2.44 -13.35 -25.59
C ARG A 116 3.36 -12.46 -26.43
N LEU A 117 4.40 -11.89 -25.82
CA LEU A 117 5.36 -11.02 -26.51
C LEU A 117 6.04 -11.77 -27.66
N VAL A 118 6.49 -13.00 -27.41
CA VAL A 118 7.15 -13.84 -28.44
C VAL A 118 6.22 -14.19 -29.62
N GLN A 119 4.90 -14.16 -29.39
CA GLN A 119 3.90 -14.43 -30.43
C GLN A 119 3.50 -13.19 -31.24
N LEU A 120 3.99 -11.99 -30.88
CA LEU A 120 3.68 -10.75 -31.60
C LEU A 120 4.46 -10.69 -32.92
N PRO A 121 3.85 -10.11 -33.97
CA PRO A 121 4.54 -9.91 -35.25
C PRO A 121 5.68 -8.89 -35.13
N THR A 122 6.69 -9.01 -36.00
CA THR A 122 7.87 -8.13 -35.99
C THR A 122 7.54 -6.66 -36.12
N SER A 123 6.45 -6.30 -36.82
CA SER A 123 5.96 -4.94 -36.96
C SER A 123 5.61 -4.24 -35.62
N PHE A 124 5.32 -5.01 -34.57
CA PHE A 124 5.11 -4.46 -33.22
C PHE A 124 6.42 -3.92 -32.64
N PHE A 125 7.53 -4.59 -32.89
CA PHE A 125 8.84 -4.21 -32.36
C PHE A 125 9.47 -3.04 -33.15
N ASP A 126 9.08 -2.84 -34.40
CA ASP A 126 9.52 -1.69 -35.21
C ASP A 126 8.97 -0.35 -34.68
N ASN A 127 7.78 -0.38 -34.06
CA ASN A 127 7.09 0.81 -33.55
C ASN A 127 7.27 1.07 -32.07
N GLN A 128 7.87 0.15 -31.30
CA GLN A 128 8.07 0.30 -29.85
C GLN A 128 9.51 0.04 -29.46
N SER A 129 10.07 0.92 -28.61
CA SER A 129 11.43 0.66 -28.10
C SER A 129 11.42 -0.57 -27.19
N SER A 130 12.38 -1.48 -27.42
CA SER A 130 12.57 -2.69 -26.60
C SER A 130 12.69 -2.37 -25.10
N GLY A 131 13.25 -1.20 -24.75
CA GLY A 131 13.36 -0.74 -23.38
C GLY A 131 12.00 -0.44 -22.72
N ALA A 132 11.05 0.14 -23.45
CA ALA A 132 9.70 0.40 -22.91
C ALA A 132 8.95 -0.90 -22.63
N VAL A 133 9.06 -1.90 -23.51
CA VAL A 133 8.44 -3.21 -23.33
C VAL A 133 9.04 -3.94 -22.13
N MET A 134 10.37 -3.93 -22.01
CA MET A 134 11.08 -4.53 -20.86
C MET A 134 10.73 -3.85 -19.55
N SER A 135 10.62 -2.52 -19.53
CA SER A 135 10.21 -1.75 -18.35
C SER A 135 8.83 -2.19 -17.87
N ARG A 136 7.85 -2.34 -18.77
CA ARG A 136 6.49 -2.81 -18.40
C ARG A 136 6.51 -4.19 -17.78
N ILE A 137 7.26 -5.14 -18.35
CA ILE A 137 7.35 -6.50 -17.81
C ILE A 137 8.08 -6.52 -16.47
N ALA A 138 9.13 -5.71 -16.31
CA ALA A 138 9.96 -5.72 -15.11
C ALA A 138 9.30 -4.96 -13.93
N TYR A 139 8.73 -3.78 -14.18
CA TYR A 139 8.31 -2.84 -13.14
C TYR A 139 6.80 -2.74 -12.96
N ASP A 140 6.01 -2.62 -14.05
CA ASP A 140 4.57 -2.40 -13.93
C ASP A 140 3.87 -3.60 -13.27
N VAL A 141 4.26 -4.83 -13.62
CA VAL A 141 3.72 -6.06 -13.02
C VAL A 141 3.96 -6.09 -11.52
N THR A 142 5.19 -5.72 -11.09
CA THR A 142 5.54 -5.69 -9.67
C THR A 142 4.74 -4.61 -8.92
N GLY A 143 4.59 -3.43 -9.53
CA GLY A 143 3.80 -2.33 -8.96
C GLY A 143 2.33 -2.69 -8.76
N VAL A 144 1.70 -3.28 -9.77
CA VAL A 144 0.29 -3.70 -9.69
C VAL A 144 0.09 -4.79 -8.65
N THR A 145 0.97 -5.79 -8.61
CA THR A 145 0.87 -6.89 -7.64
C THR A 145 1.12 -6.40 -6.22
N GLY A 146 2.11 -5.52 -6.03
CA GLY A 146 2.38 -4.89 -4.74
C GLY A 146 1.19 -4.07 -4.23
N ALA A 147 0.57 -3.25 -5.10
CA ALA A 147 -0.63 -2.50 -4.74
C ALA A 147 -1.80 -3.42 -4.35
N ALA A 148 -2.04 -4.50 -5.12
CA ALA A 148 -3.08 -5.47 -4.81
C ALA A 148 -2.84 -6.18 -3.47
N THR A 149 -1.59 -6.55 -3.18
CA THR A 149 -1.20 -7.18 -1.91
C THR A 149 -1.42 -6.22 -0.73
N SER A 150 -1.03 -4.94 -0.87
CA SER A 150 -1.25 -3.92 0.17
C SER A 150 -2.73 -3.72 0.46
N VAL A 151 -3.57 -3.65 -0.58
CA VAL A 151 -5.03 -3.52 -0.41
C VAL A 151 -5.62 -4.72 0.36
N LEU A 152 -5.18 -5.94 0.04
CA LEU A 152 -5.62 -7.14 0.75
C LEU A 152 -5.21 -7.13 2.22
N THR A 153 -3.97 -6.71 2.52
CA THR A 153 -3.48 -6.57 3.90
C THR A 153 -4.33 -5.58 4.68
N ILE A 154 -4.59 -4.39 4.14
CA ILE A 154 -5.42 -3.35 4.77
C ILE A 154 -6.85 -3.86 4.98
N LEU A 155 -7.47 -4.46 3.96
CA LEU A 155 -8.86 -4.94 4.04
C LEU A 155 -9.04 -6.07 5.07
N ILE A 156 -8.09 -6.96 5.21
CA ILE A 156 -8.23 -8.12 6.10
C ILE A 156 -7.67 -7.79 7.49
N LYS A 157 -6.37 -7.50 7.59
CA LYS A 157 -5.69 -7.30 8.86
C LYS A 157 -6.21 -6.08 9.61
N ASP A 158 -6.24 -4.93 8.95
CA ASP A 158 -6.59 -3.69 9.63
C ASP A 158 -8.09 -3.62 9.94
N THR A 159 -8.95 -4.16 9.06
CA THR A 159 -10.39 -4.24 9.34
C THR A 159 -10.68 -5.15 10.53
N LEU A 160 -10.04 -6.34 10.60
CA LEU A 160 -10.19 -7.22 11.76
C LEU A 160 -9.67 -6.56 13.04
N ALA A 161 -8.53 -5.88 12.97
CA ALA A 161 -7.97 -5.16 14.11
C ALA A 161 -8.92 -4.06 14.61
N VAL A 162 -9.46 -3.24 13.70
CA VAL A 162 -10.43 -2.18 14.03
C VAL A 162 -11.70 -2.76 14.64
N VAL A 163 -12.26 -3.81 14.05
CA VAL A 163 -13.45 -4.49 14.59
C VAL A 163 -13.18 -5.06 15.97
N GLY A 164 -12.05 -5.72 16.17
CA GLY A 164 -11.65 -6.28 17.46
C GLY A 164 -11.47 -5.20 18.54
N LEU A 165 -10.81 -4.09 18.21
CA LEU A 165 -10.62 -2.97 19.14
C LEU A 165 -11.95 -2.27 19.46
N LEU A 166 -12.82 -2.05 18.47
CA LEU A 166 -14.15 -1.47 18.72
C LEU A 166 -15.00 -2.37 19.59
N ALA A 167 -15.03 -3.68 19.32
CA ALA A 167 -15.75 -4.64 20.16
C ALA A 167 -15.25 -4.59 21.61
N TRP A 168 -13.92 -4.53 21.81
CA TRP A 168 -13.34 -4.40 23.14
C TRP A 168 -13.72 -3.08 23.83
N MET A 169 -13.68 -1.96 23.10
CA MET A 169 -14.10 -0.64 23.61
C MET A 169 -15.59 -0.64 24.03
N PHE A 170 -16.46 -1.24 23.21
CA PHE A 170 -17.89 -1.37 23.56
C PHE A 170 -18.10 -2.22 24.80
N TYR A 171 -17.32 -3.28 24.97
CA TYR A 171 -17.37 -4.13 26.16
C TYR A 171 -16.95 -3.36 27.44
N LEU A 172 -15.93 -2.49 27.34
CA LEU A 172 -15.46 -1.70 28.49
C LEU A 172 -16.45 -0.59 28.87
N ASN A 173 -16.84 0.24 27.91
CA ASN A 173 -17.74 1.36 28.14
C ASN A 173 -18.39 1.82 26.82
N TRP A 174 -19.64 1.43 26.61
CA TRP A 174 -20.37 1.75 25.41
C TRP A 174 -20.58 3.27 25.19
N MET A 175 -20.77 4.04 26.30
CA MET A 175 -21.02 5.48 26.22
C MET A 175 -19.75 6.24 25.75
N LEU A 176 -18.59 5.92 26.31
CA LEU A 176 -17.32 6.50 25.88
C LEU A 176 -17.00 6.13 24.44
N THR A 177 -17.30 4.90 24.03
CA THR A 177 -17.10 4.44 22.65
C THR A 177 -17.96 5.20 21.66
N LEU A 178 -19.23 5.50 22.00
CA LEU A 178 -20.10 6.31 21.16
C LEU A 178 -19.58 7.75 21.02
N ILE A 179 -19.10 8.34 22.10
CA ILE A 179 -18.50 9.69 22.06
C ILE A 179 -17.26 9.68 21.16
N ALA A 180 -16.38 8.70 21.32
CA ALA A 180 -15.18 8.55 20.50
C ALA A 180 -15.56 8.37 19.02
N LEU A 181 -16.55 7.54 18.72
CA LEU A 181 -17.04 7.29 17.37
C LEU A 181 -17.66 8.55 16.73
N ALA A 182 -18.37 9.36 17.52
CA ALA A 182 -18.92 10.64 17.06
C ALA A 182 -17.82 11.68 16.75
N MET A 183 -16.65 11.58 17.36
CA MET A 183 -15.52 12.45 17.05
C MET A 183 -14.86 12.13 15.69
N ILE A 184 -14.95 10.88 15.20
CA ILE A 184 -14.33 10.47 13.94
C ILE A 184 -14.81 11.32 12.75
N PRO A 185 -16.11 11.53 12.51
CA PRO A 185 -16.56 12.38 11.39
C PRO A 185 -16.12 13.83 11.55
N ALA A 186 -16.06 14.37 12.77
CA ALA A 186 -15.58 15.73 13.02
C ALA A 186 -14.09 15.87 12.63
N ILE A 187 -13.27 14.90 13.03
CA ILE A 187 -11.84 14.84 12.64
C ILE A 187 -11.71 14.67 11.13
N ALA A 188 -12.51 13.80 10.54
CA ALA A 188 -12.47 13.57 9.08
C ALA A 188 -12.80 14.86 8.30
N LEU A 189 -13.81 15.61 8.70
CA LEU A 189 -14.17 16.90 8.10
C LEU A 189 -13.04 17.93 8.24
N ALA A 190 -12.40 18.00 9.40
CA ALA A 190 -11.25 18.86 9.63
C ALA A 190 -10.09 18.46 8.70
N VAL A 191 -9.73 17.18 8.65
CA VAL A 191 -8.65 16.67 7.79
C VAL A 191 -8.94 16.95 6.31
N ILE A 192 -10.17 16.72 5.84
CA ILE A 192 -10.56 17.01 4.45
C ILE A 192 -10.40 18.49 4.13
N SER A 193 -10.84 19.37 5.03
CA SER A 193 -10.74 20.83 4.86
C SER A 193 -9.28 21.28 4.78
N PHE A 194 -8.45 20.80 5.71
CA PHE A 194 -7.01 21.09 5.71
C PHE A 194 -6.30 20.52 4.48
N SER A 195 -6.63 19.30 4.08
CA SER A 195 -6.05 18.65 2.90
C SER A 195 -6.35 19.40 1.60
N LYS A 196 -7.58 19.95 1.46
CA LYS A 196 -7.92 20.79 0.30
C LYS A 196 -7.05 22.04 0.24
N ARG A 197 -6.85 22.71 1.38
CA ARG A 197 -6.03 23.91 1.47
C ARG A 197 -4.55 23.61 1.20
N LEU A 198 -4.01 22.54 1.79
CA LEU A 198 -2.63 22.07 1.55
C LEU A 198 -2.38 21.73 0.07
N ARG A 199 -3.31 21.02 -0.58
CA ARG A 199 -3.19 20.71 -2.01
C ARG A 199 -3.20 21.95 -2.88
N ALA A 200 -3.99 22.97 -2.54
CA ALA A 200 -4.00 24.24 -3.28
C ALA A 200 -2.65 24.96 -3.14
N THR A 201 -2.10 25.02 -1.92
CA THR A 201 -0.77 25.62 -1.67
C THR A 201 0.35 24.84 -2.35
N SER A 202 0.33 23.50 -2.28
CA SER A 202 1.34 22.64 -2.92
C SER A 202 1.34 22.80 -4.45
N ARG A 203 0.16 22.93 -5.07
CA ARG A 203 0.06 23.24 -6.52
C ARG A 203 0.61 24.62 -6.85
N GLY A 204 0.43 25.60 -5.96
CA GLY A 204 1.03 26.93 -6.10
C GLY A 204 2.56 26.86 -6.10
N VAL A 205 3.14 26.14 -5.15
CA VAL A 205 4.59 25.92 -5.06
C VAL A 205 5.13 25.20 -6.30
N GLN A 206 4.43 24.16 -6.78
CA GLN A 206 4.84 23.45 -7.99
C GLN A 206 4.82 24.34 -9.25
N ARG A 207 3.82 25.23 -9.37
CA ARG A 207 3.76 26.21 -10.48
C ARG A 207 4.90 27.20 -10.40
N ALA A 208 5.13 27.81 -9.22
CA ALA A 208 6.22 28.74 -9.02
C ALA A 208 7.59 28.09 -9.31
N MET A 209 7.77 26.81 -8.91
CA MET A 209 8.99 26.08 -9.23
C MET A 209 9.12 25.79 -10.72
N GLY A 210 8.02 25.52 -11.42
CA GLY A 210 7.99 25.39 -12.89
C GLY A 210 8.37 26.71 -13.59
N GLU A 211 7.87 27.85 -13.12
CA GLU A 211 8.22 29.17 -13.64
C GLU A 211 9.70 29.49 -13.41
N ILE A 212 10.25 29.17 -12.24
CA ILE A 212 11.69 29.33 -11.96
C ILE A 212 12.53 28.47 -12.90
N MET A 213 12.14 27.20 -13.12
CA MET A 213 12.85 26.33 -14.05
C MET A 213 12.81 26.85 -15.49
N HIS A 214 11.66 27.37 -15.92
CA HIS A 214 11.51 27.97 -17.26
C HIS A 214 12.43 29.19 -17.44
N VAL A 215 12.49 30.09 -16.45
CA VAL A 215 13.40 31.26 -16.47
C VAL A 215 14.88 30.85 -16.47
N LEU A 216 15.21 29.79 -15.70
CA LEU A 216 16.57 29.23 -15.70
C LEU A 216 16.95 28.64 -17.06
N GLU A 217 16.05 27.89 -17.68
CA GLU A 217 16.25 27.29 -19.01
C GLU A 217 16.45 28.39 -20.07
N GLU A 218 15.59 29.41 -20.08
CA GLU A 218 15.71 30.57 -20.94
C GLU A 218 17.03 31.33 -20.74
N SER A 219 17.45 31.51 -19.49
CA SER A 219 18.72 32.16 -19.15
C SER A 219 19.94 31.39 -19.66
N ILE A 220 19.90 30.04 -19.58
CA ILE A 220 20.95 29.16 -20.07
C ILE A 220 20.99 29.16 -21.61
N GLU A 221 19.85 29.14 -22.27
CA GLU A 221 19.78 29.22 -23.74
C GLU A 221 20.25 30.59 -24.24
N ALA A 222 19.83 31.71 -23.61
CA ALA A 222 20.27 33.05 -23.93
C ALA A 222 21.79 33.17 -23.76
N HIS A 223 22.38 32.58 -22.72
CA HIS A 223 23.83 32.59 -22.51
C HIS A 223 24.59 31.85 -23.63
N LYS A 224 24.06 30.74 -24.14
CA LYS A 224 24.63 30.03 -25.31
C LYS A 224 24.63 30.91 -26.57
N VAL A 225 23.56 31.65 -26.81
CA VAL A 225 23.42 32.54 -27.97
C VAL A 225 24.40 33.71 -27.85
N VAL A 226 24.48 34.33 -26.68
CA VAL A 226 25.42 35.45 -26.43
C VAL A 226 26.88 35.00 -26.59
N LYS A 227 27.24 33.80 -26.13
CA LYS A 227 28.61 33.27 -26.27
C LYS A 227 28.92 32.82 -27.69
N GLY A 228 27.91 32.40 -28.47
CA GLY A 228 28.05 32.03 -29.89
C GLY A 228 28.19 33.25 -30.82
N ILE A 229 27.59 34.40 -30.45
CA ILE A 229 27.67 35.65 -31.21
C ILE A 229 28.87 36.51 -30.75
N GLY A 230 29.31 36.35 -29.50
CA GLY A 230 30.35 37.20 -28.85
C GLY A 230 31.79 36.75 -29.01
N ASN A 231 32.12 35.81 -29.91
CA ASN A 231 33.53 35.46 -30.20
C ASN A 231 33.92 35.85 -31.65
N PRO A 232 34.25 37.13 -31.93
CA PRO A 232 34.67 37.56 -33.26
C PRO A 232 36.19 37.40 -33.45
N THR A 233 36.90 36.58 -32.67
CA THR A 233 38.31 36.34 -32.85
C THR A 233 38.68 34.88 -32.69
N ALA A 234 38.68 34.16 -33.81
CA ALA A 234 39.53 33.03 -34.10
C ALA A 234 40.01 33.15 -35.52
#